data_9edc76a2ae3a6a7cbbe7610f34d800d0
#
_entry.id   9edc76a2ae3a6a7cbbe7610f34d800d0
#
_cell.length_a   1.000
_cell.length_b   1.000
_cell.length_c   1.000
_cell.angle_alpha   90.00
_cell.angle_beta   90.00
_cell.angle_gamma   90.00
#
_symmetry.space_group_name_H-M   'P 1'
#
loop_
_entity.id
_entity.type
_entity.pdbx_description
1 polymer ?
#
loop_
_entity_poly.entity_id
_entity_poly.type
_entity_poly.pdbx_seq_one_letter_code
_entity_poly.pdbx_strand_id
1 'polypeptide(L)'
;MIVNALTNKAPGIVNRIVTPVKITNPVTSQVFNTTAIWDTGATNCTITATAAKALGLVPVSKATVNGVHGPKEVNVYFVTITLNNENITLTTQVTETAELSPGREVGMLVGMNIISKGDFCITNHGGHTVMTFRVPSIETVDYVADIAVYNRCLAIHNRNVAHHFKQDKCACGSGKDFKNCHGKGKYNQ
;
A
#
# COMPACT_ATOMS: atom_id res chain seq x y z
N MET A 1 -14.06 -4.56 -15.66
CA MET A 1 -12.87 -3.72 -15.33
C MET A 1 -11.75 -4.65 -14.92
N ILE A 2 -10.54 -4.48 -15.46
CA ILE A 2 -9.38 -5.29 -15.06
C ILE A 2 -8.83 -4.71 -13.75
N VAL A 3 -8.62 -5.57 -12.76
CA VAL A 3 -8.01 -5.23 -11.48
C VAL A 3 -6.58 -5.75 -11.46
N ASN A 4 -5.63 -4.89 -11.14
CA ASN A 4 -4.23 -5.24 -11.01
C ASN A 4 -3.78 -5.09 -9.55
N ALA A 5 -2.87 -5.94 -9.11
CA ALA A 5 -2.35 -5.88 -7.75
C ALA A 5 -0.85 -6.17 -7.71
N LEU A 6 -0.20 -5.68 -6.69
CA LEU A 6 1.18 -6.04 -6.35
C LEU A 6 1.27 -6.42 -4.87
N THR A 7 2.26 -7.23 -4.54
CA THR A 7 2.57 -7.63 -3.17
C THR A 7 4.07 -7.51 -2.93
N ASN A 8 4.44 -6.92 -1.81
CA ASN A 8 5.81 -6.89 -1.32
C ASN A 8 5.89 -7.60 0.03
N LYS A 9 6.75 -8.63 0.13
CA LYS A 9 6.95 -9.43 1.35
C LYS A 9 8.34 -9.17 1.91
N ALA A 10 8.40 -8.69 3.14
CA ALA A 10 9.68 -8.53 3.84
C ALA A 10 10.02 -9.79 4.65
N PRO A 11 11.31 -10.12 4.85
CA PRO A 11 11.74 -11.29 5.63
C PRO A 11 11.53 -11.14 7.14
N GLY A 12 11.06 -9.97 7.61
CA GLY A 12 10.79 -9.64 9.01
C GLY A 12 9.87 -8.42 9.12
N ILE A 13 9.69 -7.91 10.33
CA ILE A 13 8.98 -6.64 10.56
C ILE A 13 9.85 -5.49 10.08
N VAL A 14 9.29 -4.65 9.22
CA VAL A 14 9.98 -3.45 8.71
C VAL A 14 9.26 -2.18 9.13
N ASN A 15 10.02 -1.12 9.33
CA ASN A 15 9.53 0.21 9.67
C ASN A 15 9.32 1.11 8.44
N ARG A 16 9.56 0.58 7.25
CA ARG A 16 9.49 1.32 5.98
C ARG A 16 9.18 0.37 4.83
N ILE A 17 8.17 0.69 4.05
CA ILE A 17 7.81 -0.08 2.85
C ILE A 17 8.58 0.52 1.67
N VAL A 18 9.37 -0.33 1.02
CA VAL A 18 10.15 0.05 -0.17
C VAL A 18 9.91 -0.98 -1.26
N THR A 19 9.61 -0.52 -2.47
CA THR A 19 9.40 -1.39 -3.64
C THR A 19 10.18 -0.88 -4.86
N PRO A 20 10.57 -1.74 -5.79
CA PRO A 20 11.07 -1.31 -7.09
C PRO A 20 10.05 -0.45 -7.82
N VAL A 21 10.54 0.53 -8.58
CA VAL A 21 9.74 1.40 -9.43
C VAL A 21 10.53 1.79 -10.68
N LYS A 22 9.82 1.90 -11.80
CA LYS A 22 10.34 2.44 -13.04
C LYS A 22 9.69 3.81 -13.28
N ILE A 23 10.52 4.84 -13.44
CA ILE A 23 10.08 6.21 -13.77
C ILE A 23 10.47 6.46 -15.22
N THR A 24 9.53 6.98 -16.01
CA THR A 24 9.75 7.25 -17.42
C THR A 24 9.42 8.70 -17.71
N ASN A 25 10.29 9.39 -18.44
CA ASN A 25 9.99 10.69 -19.02
C ASN A 25 8.98 10.49 -20.17
N PRO A 26 7.75 11.00 -20.06
CA PRO A 26 6.70 10.74 -21.06
C PRO A 26 6.98 11.37 -22.44
N VAL A 27 7.92 12.31 -22.53
CA VAL A 27 8.29 13.00 -23.78
C VAL A 27 9.42 12.27 -24.50
N THR A 28 10.49 11.92 -23.76
CA THR A 28 11.71 11.35 -24.35
C THR A 28 11.76 9.83 -24.26
N SER A 29 10.85 9.21 -23.50
CA SER A 29 10.85 7.77 -23.16
C SER A 29 12.09 7.32 -22.38
N GLN A 30 12.90 8.25 -21.85
CA GLN A 30 14.03 7.92 -21.00
C GLN A 30 13.54 7.29 -19.68
N VAL A 31 14.23 6.23 -19.26
CA VAL A 31 13.82 5.41 -18.10
C VAL A 31 14.85 5.53 -16.98
N PHE A 32 14.36 5.60 -15.76
CA PHE A 32 15.15 5.52 -14.54
C PHE A 32 14.55 4.46 -13.61
N ASN A 33 15.26 3.36 -13.40
CA ASN A 33 14.87 2.31 -12.46
C ASN A 33 15.45 2.64 -11.08
N THR A 34 14.60 2.58 -10.07
CA THR A 34 14.98 2.89 -8.68
C THR A 34 14.07 2.17 -7.70
N THR A 35 14.18 2.49 -6.42
CA THR A 35 13.21 2.09 -5.41
C THR A 35 12.38 3.28 -4.95
N ALA A 36 11.15 3.00 -4.50
CA ALA A 36 10.24 3.99 -3.94
C ALA A 36 9.84 3.63 -2.52
N ILE A 37 9.81 4.64 -1.63
CA ILE A 37 9.21 4.55 -0.30
C ILE A 37 7.72 4.81 -0.44
N TRP A 38 6.87 4.00 0.20
CA TRP A 38 5.43 4.26 0.33
C TRP A 38 5.17 5.08 1.59
N ASP A 39 4.50 6.23 1.42
CA ASP A 39 4.29 7.20 2.50
C ASP A 39 2.86 7.74 2.48
N THR A 40 2.04 7.26 3.42
CA THR A 40 0.65 7.72 3.59
C THR A 40 0.54 9.12 4.20
N GLY A 41 1.65 9.67 4.73
CA GLY A 41 1.72 11.05 5.23
C GLY A 41 2.02 12.08 4.15
N ALA A 42 2.45 11.65 2.97
CA ALA A 42 2.74 12.54 1.85
C ALA A 42 1.52 12.68 0.92
N THR A 43 1.09 13.91 0.65
CA THR A 43 -0.03 14.19 -0.27
C THR A 43 0.31 13.79 -1.71
N ASN A 44 1.53 14.10 -2.17
CA ASN A 44 1.98 13.90 -3.53
C ASN A 44 3.20 12.99 -3.60
N CYS A 45 3.36 12.33 -4.74
CA CYS A 45 4.62 11.65 -5.06
C CYS A 45 5.74 12.67 -5.24
N THR A 46 6.94 12.23 -4.89
CA THR A 46 8.17 13.06 -4.97
C THR A 46 9.27 12.23 -5.60
N ILE A 47 10.12 12.85 -6.44
CA ILE A 47 11.33 12.25 -6.99
C ILE A 47 12.57 13.02 -6.53
N THR A 48 13.70 12.34 -6.49
CA THR A 48 14.97 13.02 -6.18
C THR A 48 15.46 13.86 -7.35
N ALA A 49 16.22 14.92 -7.06
CA ALA A 49 16.89 15.73 -8.09
C ALA A 49 17.78 14.88 -9.00
N THR A 50 18.40 13.84 -8.44
CA THR A 50 19.19 12.87 -9.22
C THR A 50 18.34 12.14 -10.24
N ALA A 51 17.15 11.65 -9.85
CA ALA A 51 16.21 10.98 -10.76
C ALA A 51 15.70 11.95 -11.84
N ALA A 52 15.33 13.19 -11.46
CA ALA A 52 14.89 14.20 -12.41
C ALA A 52 15.96 14.53 -13.45
N LYS A 53 17.22 14.70 -13.03
CA LYS A 53 18.37 14.93 -13.90
C LYS A 53 18.65 13.74 -14.82
N ALA A 54 18.65 12.52 -14.28
CA ALA A 54 18.89 11.30 -15.07
C ALA A 54 17.82 11.07 -16.14
N LEU A 55 16.59 11.52 -15.91
CA LEU A 55 15.48 11.46 -16.86
C LEU A 55 15.44 12.64 -17.83
N GLY A 56 16.31 13.64 -17.67
CA GLY A 56 16.28 14.86 -18.51
C GLY A 56 14.96 15.62 -18.40
N LEU A 57 14.35 15.62 -17.20
CA LEU A 57 13.04 16.27 -17.00
C LEU A 57 13.18 17.79 -17.01
N VAL A 58 12.20 18.44 -17.65
CA VAL A 58 12.04 19.91 -17.60
C VAL A 58 10.87 20.21 -16.64
N PRO A 59 11.05 21.12 -15.66
CA PRO A 59 9.96 21.51 -14.76
C PRO A 59 8.76 22.06 -15.53
N VAL A 60 7.56 21.60 -15.21
CA VAL A 60 6.31 22.10 -15.79
C VAL A 60 5.70 23.22 -14.95
N SER A 61 6.04 23.28 -13.67
CA SER A 61 5.64 24.34 -12.74
C SER A 61 6.51 24.31 -11.48
N LYS A 62 6.20 25.17 -10.52
CA LYS A 62 6.73 25.14 -9.17
C LYS A 62 5.60 24.97 -8.16
N ALA A 63 5.89 24.40 -7.01
CA ALA A 63 4.96 24.23 -5.90
C ALA A 63 5.64 24.54 -4.57
N THR A 64 4.88 25.04 -3.61
CA THR A 64 5.34 25.14 -2.23
C THR A 64 5.00 23.85 -1.48
N VAL A 65 6.02 23.18 -0.96
CA VAL A 65 5.87 21.97 -0.13
C VAL A 65 6.19 22.32 1.31
N ASN A 66 5.27 21.96 2.22
CA ASN A 66 5.46 22.11 3.65
C ASN A 66 6.12 20.83 4.20
N GLY A 67 7.41 20.88 4.42
CA GLY A 67 8.17 19.79 5.05
C GLY A 67 8.48 20.10 6.52
N VAL A 68 9.24 19.20 7.16
CA VAL A 68 9.67 19.32 8.57
C VAL A 68 10.46 20.62 8.83
N HIS A 69 11.10 21.17 7.80
CA HIS A 69 11.92 22.41 7.89
C HIS A 69 11.16 23.65 7.42
N GLY A 70 9.83 23.59 7.30
CA GLY A 70 9.00 24.69 6.84
C GLY A 70 8.72 24.66 5.32
N PRO A 71 8.09 25.73 4.80
CA PRO A 71 7.72 25.81 3.39
C PRO A 71 8.96 25.95 2.50
N LYS A 72 8.99 25.20 1.40
CA LYS A 72 10.04 25.25 0.40
C LYS A 72 9.43 25.25 -0.99
N GLU A 73 9.87 26.13 -1.86
CA GLU A 73 9.55 26.09 -3.29
C GLU A 73 10.37 24.98 -3.97
N VAL A 74 9.69 24.12 -4.72
CA VAL A 74 10.28 22.96 -5.41
C VAL A 74 9.77 22.89 -6.84
N ASN A 75 10.54 22.26 -7.73
CA ASN A 75 10.11 21.96 -9.08
C ASN A 75 9.04 20.89 -9.11
N VAL A 76 8.15 20.97 -10.10
CA VAL A 76 7.13 19.96 -10.41
C VAL A 76 7.39 19.41 -11.80
N TYR A 77 7.36 18.11 -11.93
CA TYR A 77 7.57 17.39 -13.19
C TYR A 77 6.37 16.53 -13.54
N PHE A 78 6.23 16.20 -14.81
CA PHE A 78 5.28 15.22 -15.30
C PHE A 78 6.03 13.93 -15.64
N VAL A 79 5.63 12.81 -15.06
CA VAL A 79 6.31 11.52 -15.22
C VAL A 79 5.31 10.39 -15.38
N THR A 80 5.72 9.32 -16.04
CA THR A 80 5.02 8.04 -16.03
C THR A 80 5.70 7.11 -15.03
N ILE A 81 4.93 6.58 -14.10
CA ILE A 81 5.40 5.71 -13.03
C ILE A 81 4.82 4.32 -13.26
N THR A 82 5.69 3.32 -13.36
CA THR A 82 5.31 1.90 -13.40
C THR A 82 5.74 1.28 -12.08
N LEU A 83 4.77 0.75 -11.32
CA LEU A 83 5.02 0.09 -10.04
C LEU A 83 5.59 -1.32 -10.23
N ASN A 84 5.81 -2.06 -9.14
CA ASN A 84 6.31 -3.45 -9.15
C ASN A 84 5.28 -4.47 -9.71
N ASN A 85 4.44 -4.02 -10.59
CA ASN A 85 3.60 -4.76 -11.52
C ASN A 85 3.45 -3.87 -12.76
N GLU A 86 3.96 -4.32 -13.91
CA GLU A 86 4.00 -3.51 -15.14
C GLU A 86 2.62 -3.08 -15.65
N ASN A 87 1.56 -3.77 -15.24
CA ASN A 87 0.18 -3.39 -15.54
C ASN A 87 -0.31 -2.21 -14.69
N ILE A 88 0.43 -1.80 -13.66
CA ILE A 88 0.11 -0.62 -12.83
C ILE A 88 1.02 0.53 -13.24
N THR A 89 0.58 1.24 -14.26
CA THR A 89 1.29 2.40 -14.81
C THR A 89 0.41 3.63 -14.75
N LEU A 90 0.94 4.73 -14.20
CA LEU A 90 0.22 5.98 -14.00
C LEU A 90 1.09 7.15 -14.45
N THR A 91 0.48 8.10 -15.15
CA THR A 91 1.14 9.36 -15.51
C THR A 91 0.61 10.44 -14.58
N THR A 92 1.50 11.13 -13.86
CA THR A 92 1.12 12.11 -12.85
C THR A 92 2.19 13.17 -12.64
N GLN A 93 1.83 14.24 -11.96
CA GLN A 93 2.78 15.24 -11.48
C GLN A 93 3.48 14.73 -10.21
N VAL A 94 4.76 15.06 -10.09
CA VAL A 94 5.60 14.77 -8.92
C VAL A 94 6.39 16.01 -8.54
N THR A 95 6.64 16.18 -7.25
CA THR A 95 7.51 17.24 -6.74
C THR A 95 8.97 16.77 -6.69
N GLU A 96 9.90 17.72 -6.59
CA GLU A 96 11.32 17.43 -6.45
C GLU A 96 11.77 17.52 -4.98
N THR A 97 12.67 16.63 -4.57
CA THR A 97 13.44 16.77 -3.35
C THR A 97 14.93 16.51 -3.60
N ALA A 98 15.78 17.05 -2.76
CA ALA A 98 17.23 16.81 -2.88
C ALA A 98 17.53 15.31 -2.66
N GLU A 99 17.00 14.74 -1.59
CA GLU A 99 17.24 13.35 -1.19
C GLU A 99 16.05 12.81 -0.37
N LEU A 100 15.81 11.50 -0.42
CA LEU A 100 14.75 10.82 0.33
C LEU A 100 15.29 9.91 1.44
N SER A 101 16.52 9.41 1.31
CA SER A 101 17.11 8.52 2.29
C SER A 101 18.64 8.54 2.16
N PRO A 102 19.35 9.21 3.07
CA PRO A 102 20.80 9.28 3.05
C PRO A 102 21.46 7.90 2.98
N GLY A 103 22.39 7.73 2.03
CA GLY A 103 23.14 6.49 1.86
C GLY A 103 22.35 5.30 1.29
N ARG A 104 21.15 5.52 0.74
CA ARG A 104 20.35 4.48 0.06
C ARG A 104 19.87 4.97 -1.30
N GLU A 105 19.82 4.07 -2.27
CA GLU A 105 19.29 4.34 -3.61
C GLU A 105 17.75 4.37 -3.62
N VAL A 106 17.18 5.43 -3.02
CA VAL A 106 15.75 5.69 -3.08
C VAL A 106 15.53 6.91 -3.94
N GLY A 107 15.00 6.71 -5.12
CA GLY A 107 14.77 7.78 -6.09
C GLY A 107 13.36 8.37 -6.05
N MET A 108 12.43 7.74 -5.34
CA MET A 108 11.02 8.15 -5.35
C MET A 108 10.34 7.93 -4.00
N LEU A 109 9.31 8.74 -3.74
CA LEU A 109 8.32 8.57 -2.70
C LEU A 109 6.94 8.45 -3.35
N VAL A 110 6.20 7.39 -3.03
CA VAL A 110 4.82 7.16 -3.45
C VAL A 110 3.89 7.75 -2.40
N GLY A 111 3.21 8.83 -2.74
CA GLY A 111 2.27 9.54 -1.86
C GLY A 111 0.80 9.17 -2.11
N MET A 112 -0.07 9.86 -1.38
CA MET A 112 -1.52 9.63 -1.41
C MET A 112 -2.16 9.84 -2.78
N ASN A 113 -1.59 10.67 -3.65
CA ASN A 113 -2.08 10.84 -5.03
C ASN A 113 -2.02 9.56 -5.88
N ILE A 114 -1.24 8.56 -5.48
CA ILE A 114 -1.25 7.19 -6.05
C ILE A 114 -1.97 6.22 -5.09
N ILE A 115 -1.64 6.23 -3.79
CA ILE A 115 -2.18 5.28 -2.80
C ILE A 115 -3.72 5.31 -2.77
N SER A 116 -4.32 6.51 -2.85
CA SER A 116 -5.78 6.67 -2.83
C SER A 116 -6.51 6.20 -4.10
N LYS A 117 -5.79 5.75 -5.13
CA LYS A 117 -6.41 5.19 -6.33
C LYS A 117 -6.81 3.73 -6.18
N GLY A 118 -6.43 3.09 -5.09
CA GLY A 118 -6.67 1.66 -4.86
C GLY A 118 -6.79 1.31 -3.38
N ASP A 119 -6.71 0.01 -3.12
CA ASP A 119 -6.71 -0.53 -1.76
C ASP A 119 -5.26 -0.81 -1.34
N PHE A 120 -4.81 -0.15 -0.28
CA PHE A 120 -3.47 -0.29 0.28
C PHE A 120 -3.57 -0.94 1.66
N CYS A 121 -2.87 -2.05 1.86
CA CYS A 121 -2.90 -2.80 3.11
C CYS A 121 -1.50 -3.21 3.53
N ILE A 122 -1.25 -3.14 4.84
CA ILE A 122 -0.03 -3.65 5.48
C ILE A 122 -0.45 -4.61 6.58
N THR A 123 0.14 -5.81 6.58
CA THR A 123 -0.05 -6.82 7.62
C THR A 123 1.28 -7.31 8.15
N ASN A 124 1.32 -7.75 9.43
CA ASN A 124 2.54 -8.20 10.11
C ASN A 124 2.37 -9.59 10.74
N HIS A 125 1.47 -10.41 10.18
CA HIS A 125 1.20 -11.74 10.70
C HIS A 125 2.44 -12.65 10.60
N GLY A 126 2.68 -13.45 11.62
CA GLY A 126 3.80 -14.40 11.67
C GLY A 126 5.19 -13.72 11.73
N GLY A 127 5.28 -12.45 12.17
CA GLY A 127 6.55 -11.74 12.28
C GLY A 127 7.13 -11.24 10.94
N HIS A 128 6.30 -11.18 9.89
CA HIS A 128 6.70 -10.71 8.57
C HIS A 128 5.78 -9.59 8.09
N THR A 129 6.36 -8.51 7.59
CA THR A 129 5.58 -7.44 6.96
C THR A 129 5.23 -7.82 5.52
N VAL A 130 3.95 -7.78 5.21
CA VAL A 130 3.41 -7.93 3.86
C VAL A 130 2.63 -6.67 3.50
N MET A 131 3.07 -5.97 2.46
CA MET A 131 2.33 -4.87 1.87
C MET A 131 1.67 -5.33 0.58
N THR A 132 0.42 -4.98 0.40
CA THR A 132 -0.32 -5.19 -0.86
C THR A 132 -0.96 -3.89 -1.32
N PHE A 133 -1.00 -3.70 -2.62
CA PHE A 133 -1.72 -2.60 -3.26
C PHE A 133 -2.48 -3.13 -4.46
N ARG A 134 -3.74 -2.78 -4.57
CA ARG A 134 -4.67 -3.20 -5.62
C ARG A 134 -5.33 -1.97 -6.24
N VAL A 135 -5.41 -1.92 -7.55
CA VAL A 135 -5.99 -0.81 -8.31
C VAL A 135 -6.90 -1.35 -9.42
N PRO A 136 -8.12 -0.81 -9.59
CA PRO A 136 -8.79 0.15 -8.70
C PRO A 136 -9.21 -0.46 -7.36
N SER A 137 -9.67 0.39 -6.43
CA SER A 137 -10.29 -0.07 -5.17
C SER A 137 -11.57 -0.83 -5.47
N ILE A 138 -11.76 -2.00 -4.83
CA ILE A 138 -12.95 -2.84 -4.99
C ILE A 138 -13.54 -3.35 -3.68
N GLU A 139 -12.90 -3.04 -2.54
CA GLU A 139 -13.31 -3.56 -1.24
C GLU A 139 -13.02 -2.55 -0.12
N THR A 140 -13.91 -2.49 0.85
CA THR A 140 -13.67 -1.82 2.13
C THR A 140 -13.28 -2.87 3.16
N VAL A 141 -12.10 -2.72 3.78
CA VAL A 141 -11.67 -3.57 4.89
C VAL A 141 -11.97 -2.85 6.19
N ASP A 142 -12.87 -3.42 7.00
CA ASP A 142 -13.23 -2.93 8.32
C ASP A 142 -12.95 -4.00 9.38
N TYR A 143 -11.75 -3.94 9.96
CA TYR A 143 -11.36 -4.87 11.02
C TYR A 143 -12.24 -4.78 12.28
N VAL A 144 -12.86 -3.63 12.54
CA VAL A 144 -13.76 -3.47 13.70
C VAL A 144 -15.02 -4.30 13.50
N ALA A 145 -15.63 -4.21 12.31
CA ALA A 145 -16.78 -5.01 11.95
C ALA A 145 -16.46 -6.51 11.93
N ASP A 146 -15.34 -6.89 11.31
CA ASP A 146 -14.89 -8.29 11.21
C ASP A 146 -14.65 -8.91 12.59
N ILE A 147 -13.95 -8.20 13.48
CA ILE A 147 -13.66 -8.68 14.84
C ILE A 147 -14.92 -8.74 15.70
N ALA A 148 -15.87 -7.80 15.53
CA ALA A 148 -17.16 -7.86 16.23
C ALA A 148 -17.95 -9.13 15.88
N VAL A 149 -17.97 -9.50 14.59
CA VAL A 149 -18.59 -10.75 14.12
C VAL A 149 -17.84 -11.96 14.67
N TYR A 150 -16.51 -11.98 14.56
CA TYR A 150 -15.68 -13.07 15.09
C TYR A 150 -15.90 -13.31 16.58
N ASN A 151 -15.82 -12.25 17.40
CA ASN A 151 -15.99 -12.35 18.87
C ASN A 151 -17.39 -12.84 19.25
N ARG A 152 -18.43 -12.43 18.49
CA ARG A 152 -19.79 -12.93 18.67
C ARG A 152 -19.88 -14.43 18.38
N CYS A 153 -19.29 -14.88 17.27
CA CYS A 153 -19.23 -16.30 16.92
C CYS A 153 -18.48 -17.11 17.96
N LEU A 154 -17.35 -16.60 18.46
CA LEU A 154 -16.54 -17.24 19.50
C LEU A 154 -17.31 -17.36 20.83
N ALA A 155 -18.04 -16.30 21.24
CA ALA A 155 -18.84 -16.32 22.47
C ALA A 155 -19.98 -17.34 22.40
N ILE A 156 -20.60 -17.52 21.22
CA ILE A 156 -21.62 -18.57 21.00
C ILE A 156 -20.98 -19.94 21.06
N HIS A 157 -19.85 -20.15 20.36
CA HIS A 157 -19.11 -21.41 20.38
C HIS A 157 -18.73 -21.82 21.81
N ASN A 158 -18.12 -20.93 22.59
CA ASN A 158 -17.69 -21.20 23.97
C ASN A 158 -18.87 -21.53 24.91
N ARG A 159 -20.04 -20.86 24.73
CA ARG A 159 -21.25 -21.20 25.48
C ARG A 159 -21.73 -22.62 25.18
N ASN A 160 -21.64 -23.05 23.94
CA ASN A 160 -22.16 -24.32 23.48
C ASN A 160 -21.20 -25.48 23.77
N VAL A 161 -19.88 -25.24 23.84
CA VAL A 161 -18.89 -26.23 24.34
C VAL A 161 -19.15 -26.56 25.82
N ALA A 162 -19.66 -25.62 26.63
CA ALA A 162 -20.06 -25.86 28.01
C ALA A 162 -21.37 -26.70 28.13
N HIS A 163 -22.16 -26.86 27.05
CA HIS A 163 -23.45 -27.55 27.02
C HIS A 163 -23.51 -28.76 26.07
N HIS A 164 -22.43 -29.53 25.90
CA HIS A 164 -22.37 -30.77 25.09
C HIS A 164 -22.96 -30.71 23.67
N PHE A 165 -22.06 -30.50 22.72
CA PHE A 165 -22.06 -31.02 21.33
C PHE A 165 -23.38 -31.00 20.54
N LYS A 166 -23.76 -29.86 20.03
CA LYS A 166 -24.48 -29.76 18.73
C LYS A 166 -23.70 -28.87 17.79
N GLN A 167 -23.73 -29.21 16.48
CA GLN A 167 -23.04 -28.45 15.43
C GLN A 167 -23.62 -27.04 15.38
N ASP A 168 -22.85 -26.06 15.91
CA ASP A 168 -23.34 -24.69 16.02
C ASP A 168 -23.21 -23.97 14.69
N LYS A 169 -24.29 -23.38 14.27
CA LYS A 169 -24.30 -22.52 13.10
C LYS A 169 -23.54 -21.23 13.36
N CYS A 170 -22.78 -20.77 12.36
CA CYS A 170 -22.06 -19.51 12.48
C CYS A 170 -23.02 -18.34 12.63
N ALA A 171 -22.76 -17.47 13.62
CA ALA A 171 -23.61 -16.29 13.88
C ALA A 171 -23.61 -15.22 12.76
N CYS A 172 -22.77 -15.39 11.74
CA CYS A 172 -22.75 -14.51 10.56
C CYS A 172 -23.93 -14.68 9.61
N GLY A 173 -24.83 -15.63 9.87
CA GLY A 173 -26.00 -15.90 9.03
C GLY A 173 -25.71 -16.75 7.78
N SER A 174 -24.49 -17.23 7.57
CA SER A 174 -24.10 -18.03 6.39
C SER A 174 -24.72 -19.43 6.35
N GLY A 175 -25.37 -19.89 7.43
CA GLY A 175 -25.88 -21.24 7.60
C GLY A 175 -24.84 -22.35 7.78
N LYS A 176 -23.55 -22.02 7.69
CA LYS A 176 -22.44 -22.94 7.90
C LYS A 176 -22.14 -23.12 9.40
N ASP A 177 -21.56 -24.27 9.77
CA ASP A 177 -21.04 -24.44 11.13
C ASP A 177 -19.87 -23.50 11.38
N PHE A 178 -19.70 -23.03 12.61
CA PHE A 178 -18.62 -22.09 12.97
C PHE A 178 -17.24 -22.59 12.53
N LYS A 179 -16.91 -23.87 12.80
CA LYS A 179 -15.64 -24.50 12.39
C LYS A 179 -15.37 -24.48 10.88
N ASN A 180 -16.42 -24.42 10.06
CA ASN A 180 -16.36 -24.43 8.61
C ASN A 180 -16.56 -23.01 7.98
N CYS A 181 -16.71 -22.01 8.83
CA CYS A 181 -16.92 -20.61 8.45
C CYS A 181 -15.85 -19.69 9.07
N HIS A 182 -16.20 -18.92 10.10
CA HIS A 182 -15.28 -17.98 10.75
C HIS A 182 -14.24 -18.67 11.65
N GLY A 183 -14.47 -19.92 12.08
CA GLY A 183 -13.48 -20.73 12.78
C GLY A 183 -12.44 -21.40 11.88
N LYS A 184 -12.57 -21.33 10.55
CA LYS A 184 -11.69 -22.02 9.61
C LYS A 184 -10.41 -21.21 9.35
N GLY A 185 -9.35 -21.49 10.12
CA GLY A 185 -7.97 -21.16 9.73
C GLY A 185 -7.50 -19.71 9.84
N LYS A 186 -8.36 -18.75 10.20
CA LYS A 186 -7.93 -17.36 10.38
C LYS A 186 -7.36 -17.05 11.77
N TYR A 187 -7.67 -17.88 12.78
CA TYR A 187 -7.43 -17.51 14.17
C TYR A 187 -6.99 -18.71 15.05
N ASN A 188 -6.67 -19.85 14.45
CA ASN A 188 -6.05 -20.97 15.16
C ASN A 188 -4.54 -20.76 15.23
N GLN A 189 -4.10 -19.91 16.15
CA GLN A 189 -2.79 -19.98 16.82
C GLN A 189 -2.93 -19.50 18.24
#